data_995d43a7fc52f25d92dd494bda5f0dd1
#
_entry.id   995d43a7fc52f25d92dd494bda5f0dd1
#
_cell.length_a   1.000
_cell.length_b   1.000
_cell.length_c   1.000
_cell.angle_alpha   90.00
_cell.angle_beta   90.00
_cell.angle_gamma   90.00
#
_symmetry.space_group_name_H-M   'P 1'
#
loop_
_entity.id
_entity.type
_entity.pdbx_description
1 polymer ?
#
loop_
_entity_poly.entity_id
_entity_poly.type
_entity_poly.pdbx_seq_one_letter_code
_entity_poly.pdbx_strand_id
1 'polypeptide(L)'
;MNMGMMNNNPMNQMSMGMMNQMNMGMMNQMNQMNMMNQMNQMNQINMMNQMKMMNQMNMVNQINNNQFNLAVKRLQKEFMLCSNDEELKGLGCQFQMENNYFIWRVTLKGPENTPYQGGIFTIRITFPMNYPKAGPEFRFLNQIYHLNVDFTDQTKLGHICLSFLNEWTSTGRVAEKPCYGVKQALIDIFCLFYNQNIKSAYSPDMAQEYQNNRNQFNSKAKEYTQKYAKSAMFV
;
A
#
# COMPACT_ATOMS: atom_id res chain seq x y z
N MET A 1 12.10 30.09 99.21
CA MET A 1 11.40 28.87 98.87
C MET A 1 9.99 29.18 98.41
N ASN A 2 9.68 29.12 97.19
CA ASN A 2 8.32 29.22 96.72
C ASN A 2 8.22 28.24 95.55
N MET A 3 7.59 27.09 95.82
CA MET A 3 7.32 26.09 94.79
C MET A 3 6.05 26.56 94.02
N GLY A 4 6.21 26.85 92.73
CA GLY A 4 5.05 27.04 91.86
C GLY A 4 4.36 25.69 91.54
N MET A 5 3.14 25.55 92.06
CA MET A 5 2.29 24.43 91.71
C MET A 5 1.87 24.55 90.23
N MET A 6 2.28 23.62 89.40
CA MET A 6 1.71 23.40 88.08
C MET A 6 0.28 22.90 88.21
N ASN A 7 -0.66 23.72 87.85
CA ASN A 7 -2.09 23.44 87.83
C ASN A 7 -2.43 22.56 86.62
N ASN A 8 -2.30 21.23 86.74
CA ASN A 8 -2.71 20.27 85.76
C ASN A 8 -4.21 20.05 85.88
N ASN A 9 -4.98 20.86 85.14
CA ASN A 9 -6.43 20.74 85.13
C ASN A 9 -6.84 19.67 84.08
N PRO A 10 -7.42 18.48 84.49
CA PRO A 10 -7.81 17.42 83.61
C PRO A 10 -8.86 17.81 82.53
N MET A 11 -9.68 18.81 82.83
CA MET A 11 -10.65 19.37 81.86
C MET A 11 -10.00 20.03 80.68
N ASN A 12 -8.85 20.66 80.80
CA ASN A 12 -8.13 21.29 79.70
C ASN A 12 -7.48 20.23 78.76
N GLN A 13 -7.02 19.14 79.30
CA GLN A 13 -6.46 18.04 78.51
C GLN A 13 -7.53 17.33 77.70
N MET A 14 -8.75 17.12 78.27
CA MET A 14 -9.88 16.51 77.61
C MET A 14 -10.45 17.37 76.49
N SER A 15 -10.50 18.70 76.63
CA SER A 15 -10.93 19.62 75.59
C SER A 15 -9.93 19.74 74.43
N MET A 16 -8.64 19.70 74.75
CA MET A 16 -7.57 19.68 73.70
C MET A 16 -7.57 18.39 72.91
N GLY A 17 -7.84 17.22 73.55
CA GLY A 17 -7.96 15.93 72.87
C GLY A 17 -9.14 15.88 71.90
N MET A 18 -10.31 16.37 72.32
CA MET A 18 -11.49 16.45 71.43
C MET A 18 -11.28 17.43 70.25
N MET A 19 -10.64 18.58 70.49
CA MET A 19 -10.33 19.57 69.44
C MET A 19 -9.35 19.01 68.41
N ASN A 20 -8.35 18.26 68.84
CA ASN A 20 -7.40 17.58 67.96
C ASN A 20 -8.05 16.43 67.14
N GLN A 21 -8.97 15.68 67.71
CA GLN A 21 -9.74 14.65 66.98
C GLN A 21 -10.69 15.27 65.95
N MET A 22 -11.36 16.38 66.27
CA MET A 22 -12.21 17.14 65.34
C MET A 22 -11.37 17.69 64.19
N ASN A 23 -10.22 18.31 64.44
CA ASN A 23 -9.32 18.84 63.41
C ASN A 23 -8.76 17.73 62.51
N MET A 24 -8.38 16.55 63.05
CA MET A 24 -7.97 15.42 62.26
C MET A 24 -9.10 14.88 61.37
N GLY A 25 -10.33 14.82 61.90
CA GLY A 25 -11.52 14.42 61.12
C GLY A 25 -11.82 15.37 59.98
N MET A 26 -11.76 16.67 60.19
CA MET A 26 -11.95 17.69 59.12
C MET A 26 -10.82 17.63 58.07
N MET A 27 -9.57 17.41 58.48
CA MET A 27 -8.43 17.31 57.60
C MET A 27 -8.52 16.06 56.72
N ASN A 28 -8.97 14.92 57.25
CA ASN A 28 -9.22 13.69 56.50
C ASN A 28 -10.36 13.87 55.48
N GLN A 29 -11.47 14.51 55.83
CA GLN A 29 -12.56 14.83 54.90
C GLN A 29 -12.11 15.76 53.77
N MET A 30 -11.31 16.76 54.08
CA MET A 30 -10.77 17.69 53.06
C MET A 30 -9.82 16.97 52.12
N ASN A 31 -8.97 16.09 52.60
CA ASN A 31 -8.08 15.27 51.77
C ASN A 31 -8.87 14.31 50.89
N GLN A 32 -9.93 13.67 51.37
CA GLN A 32 -10.80 12.80 50.57
C GLN A 32 -11.52 13.61 49.46
N MET A 33 -12.00 14.81 49.77
CA MET A 33 -12.65 15.68 48.80
C MET A 33 -11.66 16.15 47.70
N ASN A 34 -10.42 16.47 48.07
CA ASN A 34 -9.38 16.84 47.14
C ASN A 34 -9.00 15.64 46.23
N MET A 35 -8.87 14.46 46.76
CA MET A 35 -8.61 13.22 45.97
C MET A 35 -9.75 12.93 44.97
N MET A 36 -11.02 13.10 45.41
CA MET A 36 -12.19 12.89 44.55
C MET A 36 -12.23 13.95 43.43
N ASN A 37 -11.90 15.21 43.70
CA ASN A 37 -11.81 16.23 42.69
C ASN A 37 -10.68 15.99 41.65
N GLN A 38 -9.53 15.53 42.11
CA GLN A 38 -8.42 15.14 41.22
C GLN A 38 -8.81 13.94 40.36
N MET A 39 -9.48 12.94 40.90
CA MET A 39 -9.96 11.77 40.16
C MET A 39 -11.00 12.16 39.11
N ASN A 40 -11.94 13.06 39.43
CA ASN A 40 -12.92 13.59 38.48
C ASN A 40 -12.26 14.39 37.36
N GLN A 41 -11.26 15.22 37.63
CA GLN A 41 -10.48 15.94 36.61
C GLN A 41 -9.72 14.95 35.69
N MET A 42 -9.10 13.93 36.26
CA MET A 42 -8.40 12.89 35.49
C MET A 42 -9.35 12.13 34.58
N ASN A 43 -10.53 11.76 35.06
CA ASN A 43 -11.57 11.10 34.27
C ASN A 43 -12.08 11.98 33.11
N GLN A 44 -12.24 13.29 33.33
CA GLN A 44 -12.61 14.25 32.28
C GLN A 44 -11.53 14.37 31.21
N ILE A 45 -10.25 14.43 31.62
CA ILE A 45 -9.11 14.46 30.68
C ILE A 45 -9.06 13.17 29.86
N ASN A 46 -9.24 12.01 30.49
CA ASN A 46 -9.25 10.71 29.80
C ASN A 46 -10.39 10.62 28.77
N MET A 47 -11.58 11.06 29.14
CA MET A 47 -12.75 11.09 28.27
C MET A 47 -12.53 12.03 27.07
N MET A 48 -11.94 13.21 27.31
CA MET A 48 -11.58 14.14 26.23
C MET A 48 -10.53 13.57 25.28
N ASN A 49 -9.52 12.88 25.80
CA ASN A 49 -8.50 12.22 24.98
C ASN A 49 -9.09 11.07 24.13
N GLN A 50 -10.00 10.25 24.70
CA GLN A 50 -10.71 9.22 23.95
C GLN A 50 -11.57 9.84 22.82
N MET A 51 -12.30 10.94 23.08
CA MET A 51 -13.05 11.65 22.05
C MET A 51 -12.15 12.18 20.93
N LYS A 52 -11.01 12.77 21.26
CA LYS A 52 -10.03 13.23 20.25
C LYS A 52 -9.53 12.08 19.37
N MET A 53 -9.17 10.95 19.98
CA MET A 53 -8.72 9.78 19.21
C MET A 53 -9.83 9.23 18.29
N MET A 54 -11.06 9.14 18.78
CA MET A 54 -12.23 8.70 18.00
C MET A 54 -12.49 9.64 16.82
N ASN A 55 -12.44 10.95 17.02
CA ASN A 55 -12.62 11.92 15.95
C ASN A 55 -11.51 11.85 14.90
N GLN A 56 -10.24 11.68 15.32
CA GLN A 56 -9.12 11.46 14.38
C GLN A 56 -9.32 10.18 13.56
N MET A 57 -9.73 9.08 14.19
CA MET A 57 -10.01 7.82 13.51
C MET A 57 -11.15 7.96 12.49
N ASN A 58 -12.22 8.65 12.85
CA ASN A 58 -13.34 8.93 11.95
C ASN A 58 -12.92 9.79 10.74
N MET A 59 -12.09 10.80 10.94
CA MET A 59 -11.54 11.62 9.85
C MET A 59 -10.66 10.77 8.90
N VAL A 60 -9.78 9.93 9.44
CA VAL A 60 -8.94 9.02 8.64
C VAL A 60 -9.80 8.06 7.82
N ASN A 61 -10.84 7.48 8.42
CA ASN A 61 -11.77 6.59 7.71
C ASN A 61 -12.53 7.31 6.59
N GLN A 62 -12.97 8.55 6.80
CA GLN A 62 -13.62 9.35 5.77
C GLN A 62 -12.68 9.68 4.61
N ILE A 63 -11.42 10.04 4.90
CA ILE A 63 -10.40 10.31 3.87
C ILE A 63 -10.12 9.05 3.06
N ASN A 64 -9.95 7.91 3.72
CA ASN A 64 -9.69 6.63 3.05
C ASN A 64 -10.86 6.21 2.16
N ASN A 65 -12.11 6.35 2.62
CA ASN A 65 -13.31 6.06 1.84
C ASN A 65 -13.43 6.97 0.62
N ASN A 66 -13.12 8.26 0.75
CA ASN A 66 -13.14 9.19 -0.38
C ASN A 66 -12.06 8.85 -1.42
N GLN A 67 -10.84 8.53 -0.98
CA GLN A 67 -9.75 8.12 -1.87
C GLN A 67 -10.08 6.81 -2.60
N PHE A 68 -10.62 5.83 -1.90
CA PHE A 68 -11.09 4.57 -2.48
C PHE A 68 -12.12 4.81 -3.58
N ASN A 69 -13.16 5.60 -3.30
CA ASN A 69 -14.23 5.90 -4.26
C ASN A 69 -13.69 6.65 -5.50
N LEU A 70 -12.73 7.55 -5.32
CA LEU A 70 -12.08 8.24 -6.43
C LEU A 70 -11.24 7.27 -7.28
N ALA A 71 -10.48 6.37 -6.65
CA ALA A 71 -9.71 5.35 -7.35
C ALA A 71 -10.63 4.41 -8.16
N VAL A 72 -11.73 3.93 -7.57
CA VAL A 72 -12.72 3.08 -8.26
C VAL A 72 -13.30 3.78 -9.50
N LYS A 73 -13.78 5.02 -9.37
CA LYS A 73 -14.30 5.80 -10.51
C LYS A 73 -13.25 5.99 -11.61
N ARG A 74 -12.01 6.24 -11.21
CA ARG A 74 -10.89 6.38 -12.13
C ARG A 74 -10.63 5.07 -12.87
N LEU A 75 -10.52 3.95 -12.16
CA LEU A 75 -10.27 2.62 -12.74
C LEU A 75 -11.38 2.16 -13.68
N GLN A 76 -12.65 2.41 -13.33
CA GLN A 76 -13.79 2.14 -14.23
C GLN A 76 -13.63 2.88 -15.57
N LYS A 77 -13.31 4.18 -15.52
CA LYS A 77 -13.11 5.00 -16.72
C LYS A 77 -11.92 4.52 -17.54
N GLU A 78 -10.78 4.23 -16.88
CA GLU A 78 -9.58 3.76 -17.55
C GLU A 78 -9.77 2.39 -18.19
N PHE A 79 -10.42 1.45 -17.50
CA PHE A 79 -10.73 0.14 -18.06
C PHE A 79 -11.53 0.27 -19.36
N MET A 80 -12.58 1.08 -19.35
CA MET A 80 -13.39 1.33 -20.54
C MET A 80 -12.58 1.96 -21.68
N LEU A 81 -11.73 2.96 -21.37
CA LEU A 81 -10.90 3.61 -22.37
C LEU A 81 -9.84 2.67 -22.95
N CYS A 82 -9.13 1.92 -22.10
CA CYS A 82 -8.08 1.00 -22.55
C CYS A 82 -8.67 -0.18 -23.34
N SER A 83 -9.81 -0.72 -22.92
CA SER A 83 -10.45 -1.85 -23.62
C SER A 83 -10.94 -1.47 -25.02
N ASN A 84 -11.19 -0.18 -25.28
CA ASN A 84 -11.67 0.33 -26.59
C ASN A 84 -10.55 1.02 -27.39
N ASP A 85 -9.33 1.10 -26.85
CA ASP A 85 -8.22 1.77 -27.55
C ASP A 85 -7.70 0.90 -28.71
N GLU A 86 -7.72 1.46 -29.92
CA GLU A 86 -7.36 0.74 -31.14
C GLU A 86 -5.87 0.37 -31.21
N GLU A 87 -4.99 1.18 -30.64
CA GLU A 87 -3.56 0.87 -30.57
C GLU A 87 -3.33 -0.34 -29.66
N LEU A 88 -3.95 -0.38 -28.48
CA LEU A 88 -3.86 -1.54 -27.57
C LEU A 88 -4.48 -2.80 -28.18
N LYS A 89 -5.60 -2.69 -28.89
CA LYS A 89 -6.17 -3.82 -29.66
C LYS A 89 -5.20 -4.33 -30.71
N GLY A 90 -4.49 -3.43 -31.40
CA GLY A 90 -3.43 -3.78 -32.37
C GLY A 90 -2.29 -4.57 -31.75
N LEU A 91 -1.94 -4.32 -30.48
CA LEU A 91 -0.96 -5.13 -29.71
C LEU A 91 -1.51 -6.48 -29.23
N GLY A 92 -2.77 -6.78 -29.51
CA GLY A 92 -3.46 -7.99 -29.06
C GLY A 92 -3.96 -7.91 -27.62
N CYS A 93 -4.12 -6.68 -27.09
CA CYS A 93 -4.66 -6.49 -25.76
C CYS A 93 -6.13 -6.87 -25.69
N GLN A 94 -6.44 -7.80 -24.79
CA GLN A 94 -7.79 -8.09 -24.32
C GLN A 94 -7.79 -7.89 -22.82
N PHE A 95 -8.78 -7.18 -22.32
CA PHE A 95 -8.87 -6.80 -20.91
C PHE A 95 -9.94 -7.62 -20.20
N GLN A 96 -9.58 -8.18 -19.06
CA GLN A 96 -10.51 -8.78 -18.10
C GLN A 96 -10.27 -8.19 -16.72
N MET A 97 -11.33 -7.80 -16.04
CA MET A 97 -11.31 -7.41 -14.65
C MET A 97 -11.52 -8.66 -13.79
N GLU A 98 -10.71 -8.84 -12.75
CA GLU A 98 -10.93 -9.89 -11.76
C GLU A 98 -12.12 -9.50 -10.84
N ASN A 99 -12.22 -10.07 -9.66
CA ASN A 99 -13.35 -9.87 -8.72
C ASN A 99 -13.54 -8.42 -8.22
N ASN A 100 -12.63 -7.51 -8.58
CA ASN A 100 -12.69 -6.10 -8.20
C ASN A 100 -11.98 -5.21 -9.22
N TYR A 101 -12.21 -3.88 -9.15
CA TYR A 101 -11.63 -2.89 -10.06
C TYR A 101 -10.11 -2.75 -9.97
N PHE A 102 -9.48 -3.24 -8.91
CA PHE A 102 -8.05 -3.05 -8.63
C PHE A 102 -7.16 -4.14 -9.23
N ILE A 103 -7.74 -5.16 -9.87
CA ILE A 103 -6.96 -6.25 -10.47
C ILE A 103 -7.48 -6.51 -11.87
N TRP A 104 -6.61 -6.29 -12.87
CA TRP A 104 -6.92 -6.57 -14.26
C TRP A 104 -5.99 -7.65 -14.80
N ARG A 105 -6.46 -8.42 -15.77
CA ARG A 105 -5.65 -9.25 -16.65
C ARG A 105 -5.73 -8.73 -18.06
N VAL A 106 -4.58 -8.59 -18.68
CA VAL A 106 -4.46 -8.05 -20.03
C VAL A 106 -3.58 -8.98 -20.85
N THR A 107 -4.02 -9.35 -22.05
CA THR A 107 -3.18 -10.09 -22.98
C THR A 107 -2.31 -9.16 -23.81
N LEU A 108 -1.14 -9.69 -24.25
CA LEU A 108 -0.32 -9.14 -25.32
C LEU A 108 0.03 -10.25 -26.29
N LYS A 109 0.03 -9.97 -27.59
CA LYS A 109 0.54 -10.90 -28.58
C LYS A 109 2.05 -10.75 -28.71
N GLY A 110 2.76 -11.89 -28.74
CA GLY A 110 4.18 -11.90 -29.07
C GLY A 110 4.39 -11.40 -30.49
N PRO A 111 5.19 -10.33 -30.70
CA PRO A 111 5.32 -9.69 -32.01
C PRO A 111 6.06 -10.55 -33.03
N GLU A 112 5.73 -10.32 -34.30
CA GLU A 112 6.39 -10.99 -35.41
C GLU A 112 7.89 -10.70 -35.46
N ASN A 113 8.65 -11.63 -36.02
CA ASN A 113 10.12 -11.54 -36.13
C ASN A 113 10.85 -11.44 -34.76
N THR A 114 10.21 -11.89 -33.69
CA THR A 114 10.82 -12.06 -32.37
C THR A 114 10.74 -13.50 -31.91
N PRO A 115 11.55 -13.93 -30.93
CA PRO A 115 11.43 -15.27 -30.36
C PRO A 115 10.10 -15.48 -29.62
N TYR A 116 9.32 -14.45 -29.42
CA TYR A 116 8.02 -14.45 -28.75
C TYR A 116 6.84 -14.58 -29.71
N GLN A 117 7.09 -14.58 -31.02
CA GLN A 117 6.06 -14.67 -32.05
C GLN A 117 5.11 -15.84 -31.85
N GLY A 118 3.81 -15.56 -31.97
CA GLY A 118 2.74 -16.55 -31.81
C GLY A 118 2.36 -16.84 -30.35
N GLY A 119 3.08 -16.26 -29.39
CA GLY A 119 2.72 -16.35 -27.98
C GLY A 119 1.57 -15.41 -27.61
N ILE A 120 0.75 -15.83 -26.64
CA ILE A 120 -0.25 -15.00 -25.98
C ILE A 120 0.18 -14.84 -24.52
N PHE A 121 0.65 -13.66 -24.18
CA PHE A 121 1.16 -13.38 -22.85
C PHE A 121 0.09 -12.65 -22.03
N THR A 122 -0.13 -13.11 -20.82
CA THR A 122 -1.09 -12.48 -19.89
C THR A 122 -0.33 -11.72 -18.83
N ILE A 123 -0.67 -10.45 -18.68
CA ILE A 123 -0.13 -9.55 -17.65
C ILE A 123 -1.23 -9.31 -16.62
N ARG A 124 -0.90 -9.50 -15.35
CA ARG A 124 -1.72 -9.06 -14.24
C ARG A 124 -1.30 -7.66 -13.83
N ILE A 125 -2.27 -6.75 -13.75
CA ILE A 125 -2.08 -5.38 -13.29
C ILE A 125 -2.77 -5.27 -11.94
N THR A 126 -2.01 -4.89 -10.90
CA THR A 126 -2.55 -4.68 -9.54
C THR A 126 -2.44 -3.21 -9.17
N PHE A 127 -3.57 -2.57 -8.92
CA PHE A 127 -3.64 -1.15 -8.61
C PHE A 127 -3.64 -0.92 -7.10
N PRO A 128 -2.91 0.08 -6.59
CA PRO A 128 -2.95 0.46 -5.19
C PRO A 128 -4.23 1.26 -4.87
N MET A 129 -4.64 1.24 -3.60
CA MET A 129 -5.84 1.94 -3.12
C MET A 129 -5.81 3.46 -3.33
N ASN A 130 -4.63 4.02 -3.39
CA ASN A 130 -4.42 5.47 -3.62
C ASN A 130 -4.15 5.82 -5.09
N TYR A 131 -4.45 4.90 -6.03
CA TYR A 131 -4.35 5.15 -7.46
C TYR A 131 -5.14 6.42 -7.86
N PRO A 132 -4.63 7.30 -8.76
CA PRO A 132 -3.39 7.22 -9.54
C PRO A 132 -2.15 7.86 -8.86
N LYS A 133 -2.19 8.19 -7.56
CA LYS A 133 -1.05 8.79 -6.87
C LYS A 133 0.15 7.85 -6.81
N ALA A 134 -0.09 6.55 -6.62
CA ALA A 134 0.93 5.52 -6.79
C ALA A 134 0.61 4.69 -8.04
N GLY A 135 1.67 4.23 -8.72
CA GLY A 135 1.56 3.39 -9.91
C GLY A 135 1.11 1.97 -9.61
N PRO A 136 0.53 1.28 -10.59
CA PRO A 136 0.19 -0.13 -10.47
C PRO A 136 1.42 -1.02 -10.65
N GLU A 137 1.31 -2.24 -10.17
CA GLU A 137 2.28 -3.30 -10.43
C GLU A 137 1.85 -4.10 -11.66
N PHE A 138 2.84 -4.45 -12.51
CA PHE A 138 2.64 -5.29 -13.68
C PHE A 138 3.44 -6.58 -13.52
N ARG A 139 2.78 -7.73 -13.73
CA ARG A 139 3.43 -9.05 -13.67
C ARG A 139 2.98 -9.92 -14.83
N PHE A 140 3.93 -10.59 -15.50
CA PHE A 140 3.60 -11.68 -16.39
C PHE A 140 3.07 -12.88 -15.59
N LEU A 141 1.96 -13.46 -16.03
CA LEU A 141 1.44 -14.72 -15.48
C LEU A 141 2.05 -15.94 -16.18
N ASN A 142 2.35 -15.79 -17.47
CA ASN A 142 3.05 -16.84 -18.23
C ASN A 142 4.53 -16.81 -17.91
N GLN A 143 5.12 -17.97 -17.72
CA GLN A 143 6.57 -18.08 -17.65
C GLN A 143 7.20 -17.66 -18.98
N ILE A 144 8.18 -16.78 -18.95
CA ILE A 144 8.84 -16.22 -20.13
C ILE A 144 10.35 -16.16 -19.92
N TYR A 145 11.13 -16.46 -20.95
CA TYR A 145 12.58 -16.27 -20.94
C TYR A 145 12.92 -14.87 -21.46
N HIS A 146 13.15 -13.91 -20.55
CA HIS A 146 13.27 -12.49 -20.88
C HIS A 146 14.10 -11.74 -19.83
N LEU A 147 15.04 -10.87 -20.26
CA LEU A 147 15.96 -10.17 -19.36
C LEU A 147 15.27 -9.34 -18.27
N ASN A 148 14.17 -8.69 -18.64
CA ASN A 148 13.50 -7.70 -17.80
C ASN A 148 12.28 -8.26 -17.06
N VAL A 149 12.14 -9.58 -17.01
CA VAL A 149 11.06 -10.26 -16.28
C VAL A 149 11.66 -11.24 -15.29
N ASP A 150 11.28 -11.12 -14.03
CA ASP A 150 11.83 -11.95 -12.95
C ASP A 150 11.02 -13.23 -12.79
N PHE A 151 11.68 -14.38 -13.03
CA PHE A 151 11.20 -15.72 -12.70
C PHE A 151 12.21 -16.48 -11.83
N THR A 152 13.19 -15.80 -11.27
CA THR A 152 14.24 -16.37 -10.42
C THR A 152 13.87 -16.32 -8.94
N ASP A 153 13.23 -15.24 -8.52
CA ASP A 153 12.78 -15.00 -7.14
C ASP A 153 11.29 -15.39 -7.00
N GLN A 154 11.00 -16.40 -6.15
CA GLN A 154 9.64 -16.87 -5.89
C GLN A 154 8.69 -15.77 -5.38
N THR A 155 9.21 -14.75 -4.73
CA THR A 155 8.42 -13.61 -4.22
C THR A 155 8.10 -12.59 -5.30
N LYS A 156 8.83 -12.62 -6.42
CA LYS A 156 8.75 -11.63 -7.51
C LYS A 156 8.38 -12.25 -8.86
N LEU A 157 7.86 -13.47 -8.88
CA LEU A 157 7.54 -14.14 -10.12
C LEU A 157 6.75 -13.27 -11.09
N GLY A 158 7.30 -13.13 -12.31
CA GLY A 158 6.70 -12.35 -13.40
C GLY A 158 6.82 -10.84 -13.26
N HIS A 159 7.50 -10.31 -12.22
CA HIS A 159 7.71 -8.88 -12.05
C HIS A 159 8.47 -8.29 -13.24
N ILE A 160 8.03 -7.11 -13.72
CA ILE A 160 8.60 -6.46 -14.90
C ILE A 160 9.37 -5.21 -14.45
N CYS A 161 10.63 -5.10 -14.85
CA CYS A 161 11.42 -3.90 -14.63
C CYS A 161 11.11 -2.86 -15.72
N LEU A 162 10.33 -1.84 -15.40
CA LEU A 162 9.99 -0.72 -16.27
C LEU A 162 10.44 0.60 -15.65
N SER A 163 11.28 1.36 -16.36
CA SER A 163 11.70 2.70 -15.92
C SER A 163 10.52 3.66 -15.77
N PHE A 164 9.53 3.56 -16.65
CA PHE A 164 8.32 4.38 -16.60
C PHE A 164 7.55 4.25 -15.28
N LEU A 165 7.51 3.05 -14.68
CA LEU A 165 6.82 2.84 -13.39
C LEU A 165 7.51 3.57 -12.24
N ASN A 166 8.83 3.74 -12.31
CA ASN A 166 9.60 4.50 -11.32
C ASN A 166 9.31 6.01 -11.40
N GLU A 167 8.87 6.48 -12.58
CA GLU A 167 8.55 7.88 -12.85
C GLU A 167 7.03 8.16 -12.79
N TRP A 168 6.24 7.19 -12.35
CA TRP A 168 4.78 7.25 -12.39
C TRP A 168 4.21 8.55 -11.80
N THR A 169 4.73 8.96 -10.65
CA THR A 169 4.26 10.16 -9.93
C THR A 169 4.82 11.46 -10.48
N SER A 170 5.97 11.43 -11.17
CA SER A 170 6.64 12.62 -11.70
C SER A 170 6.04 13.11 -13.01
N THR A 171 5.33 12.22 -13.72
CA THR A 171 4.62 12.59 -14.94
C THR A 171 3.22 13.08 -14.61
N GLY A 172 3.00 14.39 -14.49
CA GLY A 172 1.67 14.98 -14.30
C GLY A 172 0.59 14.44 -15.26
N ARG A 173 1.01 13.92 -16.42
CA ARG A 173 0.14 13.32 -17.45
C ARG A 173 -0.67 12.11 -16.95
N VAL A 174 -0.12 11.30 -16.04
CA VAL A 174 -0.85 10.14 -15.48
C VAL A 174 -2.04 10.59 -14.64
N ALA A 175 -1.90 11.67 -13.87
CA ALA A 175 -2.97 12.22 -13.07
C ALA A 175 -4.07 12.87 -13.94
N GLU A 176 -3.66 13.57 -15.00
CA GLU A 176 -4.56 14.36 -15.85
C GLU A 176 -5.32 13.52 -16.88
N LYS A 177 -4.63 12.53 -17.50
CA LYS A 177 -5.18 11.73 -18.60
C LYS A 177 -5.52 10.32 -18.16
N PRO A 178 -6.80 9.95 -18.04
CA PRO A 178 -7.20 8.57 -17.84
C PRO A 178 -6.64 7.67 -18.93
N CYS A 179 -6.27 6.43 -18.55
CA CYS A 179 -5.68 5.43 -19.42
C CYS A 179 -4.22 5.70 -19.86
N TYR A 180 -3.73 6.93 -19.77
CA TYR A 180 -2.36 7.24 -20.24
C TYR A 180 -1.31 6.34 -19.58
N GLY A 181 -1.35 6.19 -18.27
CA GLY A 181 -0.34 5.40 -17.54
C GLY A 181 -0.38 3.91 -17.88
N VAL A 182 -1.56 3.30 -17.88
CA VAL A 182 -1.72 1.88 -18.22
C VAL A 182 -1.37 1.64 -19.70
N LYS A 183 -1.87 2.49 -20.59
CA LYS A 183 -1.57 2.41 -22.03
C LYS A 183 -0.07 2.48 -22.28
N GLN A 184 0.60 3.51 -21.71
CA GLN A 184 2.05 3.68 -21.90
C GLN A 184 2.83 2.48 -21.37
N ALA A 185 2.50 1.99 -20.17
CA ALA A 185 3.16 0.81 -19.61
C ALA A 185 3.00 -0.43 -20.49
N LEU A 186 1.81 -0.68 -21.05
CA LEU A 186 1.58 -1.81 -21.95
C LEU A 186 2.36 -1.67 -23.27
N ILE A 187 2.45 -0.46 -23.82
CA ILE A 187 3.28 -0.17 -25.00
C ILE A 187 4.76 -0.41 -24.68
N ASP A 188 5.24 0.09 -23.55
CA ASP A 188 6.63 -0.11 -23.11
C ASP A 188 6.96 -1.59 -22.91
N ILE A 189 6.05 -2.36 -22.29
CA ILE A 189 6.20 -3.81 -22.16
C ILE A 189 6.25 -4.48 -23.54
N PHE A 190 5.40 -4.07 -24.47
CA PHE A 190 5.42 -4.59 -25.84
C PHE A 190 6.74 -4.29 -26.55
N CYS A 191 7.28 -3.08 -26.36
CA CYS A 191 8.59 -2.70 -26.92
C CYS A 191 9.74 -3.57 -26.36
N LEU A 192 9.65 -4.06 -25.11
CA LEU A 192 10.65 -4.96 -24.53
C LEU A 192 10.75 -6.29 -25.28
N PHE A 193 9.70 -6.75 -25.96
CA PHE A 193 9.80 -7.96 -26.81
C PHE A 193 10.80 -7.79 -27.97
N TYR A 194 10.96 -6.57 -28.49
CA TYR A 194 11.93 -6.26 -29.53
C TYR A 194 13.31 -5.92 -28.97
N ASN A 195 13.35 -5.07 -27.94
CA ASN A 195 14.56 -4.50 -27.39
C ASN A 195 14.60 -4.67 -25.88
N GLN A 196 15.24 -5.76 -25.43
CA GLN A 196 15.42 -6.00 -23.99
C GLN A 196 16.50 -5.08 -23.43
N ASN A 197 16.24 -4.53 -22.25
CA ASN A 197 17.15 -3.63 -21.57
C ASN A 197 18.17 -4.41 -20.73
N ILE A 198 19.39 -4.52 -21.23
CA ILE A 198 20.49 -5.26 -20.57
C ILE A 198 20.83 -4.64 -19.21
N LYS A 199 20.72 -3.30 -19.07
CA LYS A 199 21.03 -2.61 -17.80
C LYS A 199 20.06 -2.94 -16.68
N SER A 200 18.86 -3.41 -17.03
CA SER A 200 17.79 -3.78 -16.11
C SER A 200 17.54 -5.29 -16.11
N ALA A 201 18.54 -6.10 -16.45
CA ALA A 201 18.42 -7.54 -16.46
C ALA A 201 18.36 -8.08 -15.01
N TYR A 202 17.43 -9.00 -14.76
CA TYR A 202 17.33 -9.68 -13.46
C TYR A 202 18.41 -10.72 -13.24
N SER A 203 18.93 -11.35 -14.32
CA SER A 203 19.97 -12.35 -14.26
C SER A 203 21.21 -11.91 -15.05
N PRO A 204 22.37 -11.77 -14.38
CA PRO A 204 23.65 -11.49 -15.06
C PRO A 204 24.02 -12.55 -16.12
N ASP A 205 23.78 -13.83 -15.82
CA ASP A 205 24.06 -14.93 -16.76
C ASP A 205 23.21 -14.84 -18.01
N MET A 206 21.92 -14.53 -17.84
CA MET A 206 20.99 -14.32 -18.95
C MET A 206 21.38 -13.08 -19.78
N ALA A 207 21.85 -12.00 -19.13
CA ALA A 207 22.35 -10.82 -19.81
C ALA A 207 23.62 -11.14 -20.63
N GLN A 208 24.53 -11.92 -20.08
CA GLN A 208 25.74 -12.37 -20.77
C GLN A 208 25.40 -13.28 -21.98
N GLU A 209 24.46 -14.20 -21.82
CA GLU A 209 23.97 -15.06 -22.91
C GLU A 209 23.33 -14.20 -24.01
N TYR A 210 22.51 -13.22 -23.65
CA TYR A 210 21.86 -12.30 -24.60
C TYR A 210 22.87 -11.49 -25.42
N GLN A 211 23.99 -11.10 -24.81
CA GLN A 211 25.06 -10.34 -25.50
C GLN A 211 25.95 -11.22 -26.34
N ASN A 212 26.37 -12.38 -25.83
CA ASN A 212 27.44 -13.16 -26.41
C ASN A 212 26.92 -14.35 -27.25
N ASN A 213 25.69 -14.83 -27.00
CA ASN A 213 25.10 -15.95 -27.70
C ASN A 213 23.60 -15.74 -27.98
N ARG A 214 23.30 -14.73 -28.79
CA ARG A 214 21.92 -14.32 -29.12
C ARG A 214 21.08 -15.47 -29.69
N ASN A 215 21.68 -16.36 -30.50
CA ASN A 215 20.97 -17.48 -31.09
C ASN A 215 20.49 -18.47 -30.03
N GLN A 216 21.32 -18.77 -29.04
CA GLN A 216 20.96 -19.65 -27.92
C GLN A 216 19.87 -19.00 -27.05
N PHE A 217 20.01 -17.71 -26.72
CA PHE A 217 18.99 -16.94 -26.01
C PHE A 217 17.64 -17.00 -26.75
N ASN A 218 17.64 -16.69 -28.04
CA ASN A 218 16.42 -16.69 -28.86
C ASN A 218 15.78 -18.07 -28.95
N SER A 219 16.58 -19.15 -29.02
CA SER A 219 16.08 -20.54 -29.03
C SER A 219 15.36 -20.87 -27.73
N LYS A 220 15.93 -20.51 -26.57
CA LYS A 220 15.30 -20.69 -25.26
C LYS A 220 14.03 -19.85 -25.13
N ALA A 221 14.06 -18.57 -25.53
CA ALA A 221 12.90 -17.70 -25.48
C ALA A 221 11.75 -18.24 -26.34
N LYS A 222 12.06 -18.77 -27.52
CA LYS A 222 11.07 -19.43 -28.40
C LYS A 222 10.49 -20.71 -27.78
N GLU A 223 11.33 -21.54 -27.15
CA GLU A 223 10.89 -22.74 -26.43
C GLU A 223 9.91 -22.39 -25.31
N TYR A 224 10.27 -21.41 -24.48
CA TYR A 224 9.40 -20.93 -23.40
C TYR A 224 8.08 -20.39 -23.93
N THR A 225 8.11 -19.62 -25.01
CA THR A 225 6.91 -19.09 -25.68
C THR A 225 5.99 -20.23 -26.12
N GLN A 226 6.53 -21.23 -26.80
CA GLN A 226 5.78 -22.41 -27.26
C GLN A 226 5.22 -23.23 -26.09
N LYS A 227 5.92 -23.29 -24.99
CA LYS A 227 5.52 -24.10 -23.82
C LYS A 227 4.50 -23.38 -22.95
N TYR A 228 4.67 -22.10 -22.66
CA TYR A 228 3.96 -21.41 -21.60
C TYR A 228 2.99 -20.29 -22.07
N ALA A 229 3.07 -19.85 -23.33
CA ALA A 229 2.27 -18.75 -23.84
C ALA A 229 1.27 -19.20 -24.94
N LYS A 230 0.61 -20.35 -24.76
CA LYS A 230 -0.31 -20.92 -25.77
C LYS A 230 -1.68 -20.26 -25.80
N SER A 231 -2.13 -19.73 -24.66
CA SER A 231 -3.47 -19.16 -24.51
C SER A 231 -3.48 -18.10 -23.43
N ALA A 232 -4.52 -17.25 -23.46
CA ALA A 232 -4.78 -16.29 -22.40
C ALA A 232 -5.06 -17.00 -21.06
N MET A 233 -4.53 -16.43 -19.96
CA MET A 233 -4.74 -16.92 -18.60
C MET A 233 -5.80 -16.04 -17.91
N PHE A 234 -7.02 -16.06 -18.45
CA PHE A 234 -8.16 -15.42 -17.83
C PHE A 234 -8.79 -16.32 -16.75
N VAL A 235 -9.47 -15.69 -15.79
CA VAL A 235 -10.17 -16.40 -14.69
C VAL A 235 -11.62 -16.57 -15.06
#